data_1f73420be6ad90d853775634f1466c70
#
_entry.id   1f73420be6ad90d853775634f1466c70
#
_cell.length_a   1.000
_cell.length_b   1.000
_cell.length_c   1.000
_cell.angle_alpha   90.00
_cell.angle_beta   90.00
_cell.angle_gamma   90.00
#
_symmetry.space_group_name_H-M   'P 1'
#
loop_
_entity.id
_entity.type
_entity.pdbx_description
1 polymer ?
#
loop_
_entity_poly.entity_id
_entity_poly.type
_entity_poly.pdbx_seq_one_letter_code
_entity_poly.pdbx_strand_id
1 'polypeptide(L)'
;MTGTTTEAAWAKLNLSLDVLGARSDGFHDLRMVMQSVDLHDDVTVTLDDTGVCRAETNRSYLPCGADNVAVRAAQVFLARAGLKCGVHIRLHKRIPVCAGLGGGSSDAAAVLRALNRWKDYPLSVYALCELGAQIGSDVPFCVLCGTALAEGRGERLTKLPDTPEMFTVICKPDVCFSTPALYAKLDDVALAKRPDTRAMRAALEKGDLEAIGAGLCNVFEQVAIPDHLELN
;
A
#
# COMPACT_ATOMS: atom_id res chain seq x y z
N MET A 1 5.91 0.49 29.73
CA MET A 1 4.78 -0.28 29.12
C MET A 1 5.38 -1.43 28.33
N THR A 2 5.07 -2.65 28.67
CA THR A 2 5.50 -3.82 27.90
C THR A 2 4.27 -4.52 27.37
N GLY A 3 4.22 -4.77 26.07
CA GLY A 3 3.10 -5.45 25.43
C GLY A 3 3.47 -5.91 24.04
N THR A 4 2.83 -6.97 23.55
CA THR A 4 3.04 -7.51 22.19
C THR A 4 1.70 -7.61 21.49
N THR A 5 1.62 -7.14 20.24
CA THR A 5 0.45 -7.24 19.38
C THR A 5 0.87 -7.71 18.00
N THR A 6 0.08 -8.57 17.38
CA THR A 6 0.29 -9.00 15.99
C THR A 6 -0.86 -8.47 15.13
N GLU A 7 -0.51 -7.88 14.00
CA GLU A 7 -1.39 -7.33 12.97
C GLU A 7 -1.14 -8.03 11.63
N ALA A 8 -2.19 -8.28 10.88
CA ALA A 8 -2.08 -8.64 9.47
C ALA A 8 -1.81 -7.39 8.62
N ALA A 9 -0.79 -7.45 7.80
CA ALA A 9 -0.43 -6.41 6.83
C ALA A 9 -0.87 -6.87 5.43
N TRP A 10 -2.12 -6.60 5.06
CA TRP A 10 -2.73 -7.09 3.82
C TRP A 10 -2.15 -6.45 2.57
N ALA A 11 -1.85 -7.26 1.55
CA ALA A 11 -1.47 -6.79 0.23
C ALA A 11 -2.60 -5.99 -0.42
N LYS A 12 -2.23 -5.15 -1.40
CA LYS A 12 -3.19 -4.40 -2.21
C LYS A 12 -3.01 -4.73 -3.69
N LEU A 13 -4.10 -4.61 -4.42
CA LEU A 13 -4.14 -4.59 -5.88
C LEU A 13 -4.68 -3.25 -6.35
N ASN A 14 -4.35 -2.88 -7.57
CA ASN A 14 -5.05 -1.83 -8.31
C ASN A 14 -6.02 -2.51 -9.28
N LEU A 15 -7.31 -2.44 -9.03
CA LEU A 15 -8.34 -2.89 -9.99
C LEU A 15 -8.32 -1.99 -11.22
N SER A 16 -8.04 -0.71 -11.02
CA SER A 16 -7.70 0.21 -12.10
C SER A 16 -6.65 1.21 -11.66
N LEU A 17 -5.77 1.63 -12.58
CA LEU A 17 -4.79 2.69 -12.35
C LEU A 17 -4.66 3.56 -13.58
N ASP A 18 -4.94 4.85 -13.41
CA ASP A 18 -4.71 5.90 -14.41
C ASP A 18 -3.70 6.93 -13.88
N VAL A 19 -2.85 7.41 -14.77
CA VAL A 19 -1.94 8.53 -14.54
C VAL A 19 -2.46 9.73 -15.32
N LEU A 20 -2.93 10.75 -14.62
CA LEU A 20 -3.64 11.87 -15.20
C LEU A 20 -2.69 12.96 -15.73
N GLY A 21 -1.46 13.01 -15.22
CA GLY A 21 -0.42 13.94 -15.65
C GLY A 21 0.62 14.23 -14.59
N ALA A 22 1.72 14.82 -15.01
CA ALA A 22 2.80 15.26 -14.12
C ALA A 22 2.38 16.52 -13.33
N ARG A 23 2.84 16.58 -12.09
CA ARG A 23 2.61 17.66 -11.13
C ARG A 23 3.86 18.55 -11.02
N SER A 24 3.69 19.77 -10.58
CA SER A 24 4.80 20.70 -10.33
C SER A 24 5.72 20.30 -9.18
N ASP A 25 5.27 19.37 -8.32
CA ASP A 25 6.05 18.83 -7.19
C ASP A 25 6.90 17.60 -7.58
N GLY A 26 6.96 17.25 -8.87
CA GLY A 26 7.72 16.09 -9.37
C GLY A 26 7.03 14.75 -9.26
N PHE A 27 5.79 14.72 -8.75
CA PHE A 27 4.93 13.54 -8.72
C PHE A 27 3.93 13.56 -9.89
N HIS A 28 3.06 12.54 -9.94
CA HIS A 28 1.95 12.47 -10.91
C HIS A 28 0.62 12.48 -10.17
N ASP A 29 -0.39 13.07 -10.80
CA ASP A 29 -1.76 12.90 -10.38
C ASP A 29 -2.28 11.55 -10.85
N LEU A 30 -2.78 10.78 -9.90
CA LEU A 30 -3.27 9.41 -10.08
C LEU A 30 -4.77 9.34 -9.86
N ARG A 31 -5.39 8.35 -10.48
CA ARG A 31 -6.74 7.90 -10.16
C ARG A 31 -6.78 6.39 -10.20
N MET A 32 -6.98 5.77 -9.04
CA MET A 32 -6.89 4.32 -8.86
C MET A 32 -8.11 3.81 -8.11
N VAL A 33 -8.58 2.62 -8.48
CA VAL A 33 -9.44 1.83 -7.60
C VAL A 33 -8.58 0.73 -7.00
N MET A 34 -8.39 0.81 -5.69
CA MET A 34 -7.52 -0.09 -4.94
C MET A 34 -8.35 -1.08 -4.14
N GLN A 35 -7.84 -2.31 -4.01
CA GLN A 35 -8.47 -3.41 -3.28
C GLN A 35 -7.45 -4.11 -2.38
N SER A 36 -7.79 -4.30 -1.10
CA SER A 36 -7.03 -5.19 -0.22
C SER A 36 -7.37 -6.65 -0.53
N VAL A 37 -6.37 -7.52 -0.44
CA VAL A 37 -6.52 -8.97 -0.63
C VAL A 37 -6.00 -9.73 0.58
N ASP A 38 -6.41 -11.00 0.75
CA ASP A 38 -6.11 -11.80 1.95
C ASP A 38 -4.63 -12.24 2.05
N LEU A 39 -3.84 -12.11 0.99
CA LEU A 39 -2.39 -12.28 1.09
C LEU A 39 -1.81 -11.21 2.03
N HIS A 40 -1.14 -11.62 3.11
CA HIS A 40 -0.64 -10.69 4.11
C HIS A 40 0.69 -11.12 4.72
N ASP A 41 1.40 -10.13 5.26
CA ASP A 41 2.52 -10.34 6.16
C ASP A 41 2.03 -10.31 7.61
N ASP A 42 2.68 -11.06 8.51
CA ASP A 42 2.42 -10.94 9.95
C ASP A 42 3.40 -9.92 10.54
N VAL A 43 2.85 -8.89 11.17
CA VAL A 43 3.62 -7.81 11.82
C VAL A 43 3.40 -7.88 13.32
N THR A 44 4.41 -8.35 14.05
CA THR A 44 4.39 -8.38 15.51
C THR A 44 5.14 -7.16 16.05
N VAL A 45 4.48 -6.37 16.87
CA VAL A 45 5.01 -5.13 17.47
C VAL A 45 5.09 -5.32 18.98
N THR A 46 6.27 -5.12 19.55
CA THR A 46 6.53 -5.19 20.99
C THR A 46 7.08 -3.85 21.47
N LEU A 47 6.49 -3.31 22.53
CA LEU A 47 7.00 -2.14 23.22
C LEU A 47 8.06 -2.55 24.25
N ASP A 48 9.16 -1.81 24.29
CA ASP A 48 10.23 -1.98 25.29
C ASP A 48 10.74 -0.63 25.81
N ASP A 49 11.60 -0.67 26.81
CA ASP A 49 12.14 0.53 27.45
C ASP A 49 13.52 0.95 26.89
N THR A 50 13.91 0.41 25.72
CA THR A 50 15.22 0.69 25.10
C THR A 50 15.29 2.07 24.46
N GLY A 51 14.17 2.69 24.14
CA GLY A 51 14.08 3.93 23.38
C GLY A 51 14.47 3.81 21.91
N VAL A 52 14.67 2.58 21.40
CA VAL A 52 15.12 2.31 20.04
C VAL A 52 14.02 1.62 19.24
N CYS A 53 13.72 2.15 18.04
CA CYS A 53 12.86 1.48 17.07
C CYS A 53 13.72 0.62 16.12
N ARG A 54 13.41 -0.68 16.05
CA ARG A 54 14.13 -1.64 15.21
C ARG A 54 13.19 -2.69 14.65
N ALA A 55 13.58 -3.28 13.54
CA ALA A 55 12.87 -4.39 12.94
C ALA A 55 13.76 -5.63 12.83
N GLU A 56 13.12 -6.79 12.72
CA GLU A 56 13.70 -8.04 12.24
C GLU A 56 12.77 -8.66 11.20
N THR A 57 13.31 -9.40 10.26
CA THR A 57 12.54 -9.99 9.16
C THR A 57 13.11 -11.34 8.73
N ASN A 58 12.25 -12.21 8.20
CA ASN A 58 12.64 -13.48 7.58
C ASN A 58 13.26 -13.30 6.16
N ARG A 59 13.53 -12.06 5.73
CA ARG A 59 14.16 -11.72 4.45
C ARG A 59 15.44 -10.93 4.71
N SER A 60 16.59 -11.61 4.65
CA SER A 60 17.91 -11.05 5.02
C SER A 60 18.36 -9.84 4.19
N TYR A 61 17.77 -9.63 3.01
CA TYR A 61 18.10 -8.51 2.12
C TYR A 61 17.29 -7.24 2.43
N LEU A 62 16.30 -7.29 3.34
CA LEU A 62 15.53 -6.11 3.72
C LEU A 62 16.24 -5.36 4.88
N PRO A 63 16.21 -4.01 4.86
CA PRO A 63 16.76 -3.22 5.96
C PRO A 63 15.99 -3.46 7.26
N CYS A 64 16.69 -3.39 8.40
CA CYS A 64 16.10 -3.56 9.74
C CYS A 64 16.18 -2.29 10.61
N GLY A 65 16.83 -1.23 10.12
CA GLY A 65 16.97 0.06 10.77
C GLY A 65 16.03 1.12 10.22
N ALA A 66 16.46 2.39 10.30
CA ALA A 66 15.67 3.58 9.92
C ALA A 66 15.22 3.59 8.44
N ASP A 67 15.89 2.87 7.57
CA ASP A 67 15.50 2.73 6.15
C ASP A 67 14.29 1.81 5.96
N ASN A 68 13.91 1.04 6.98
CA ASN A 68 12.70 0.22 6.92
C ASN A 68 11.46 1.07 7.19
N VAL A 69 10.49 1.03 6.28
CA VAL A 69 9.25 1.83 6.38
C VAL A 69 8.41 1.50 7.62
N ALA A 70 8.46 0.26 8.11
CA ALA A 70 7.79 -0.14 9.35
C ALA A 70 8.46 0.51 10.57
N VAL A 71 9.79 0.66 10.59
CA VAL A 71 10.52 1.39 11.63
C VAL A 71 10.18 2.87 11.58
N ARG A 72 10.13 3.46 10.38
CA ARG A 72 9.70 4.85 10.21
C ARG A 72 8.26 5.07 10.70
N ALA A 73 7.36 4.13 10.49
CA ALA A 73 6.00 4.18 10.99
C ALA A 73 5.96 4.25 12.52
N ALA A 74 6.75 3.42 13.20
CA ALA A 74 6.87 3.47 14.65
C ALA A 74 7.39 4.84 15.12
N GLN A 75 8.44 5.36 14.50
CA GLN A 75 9.04 6.66 14.85
C GLN A 75 8.03 7.82 14.69
N VAL A 76 7.33 7.88 13.56
CA VAL A 76 6.33 8.93 13.29
C VAL A 76 5.17 8.83 14.29
N PHE A 77 4.71 7.60 14.59
CA PHE A 77 3.65 7.41 15.58
C PHE A 77 4.09 7.84 16.99
N LEU A 78 5.26 7.39 17.46
CA LEU A 78 5.79 7.75 18.79
C LEU A 78 5.95 9.26 18.93
N ALA A 79 6.50 9.94 17.91
CA ALA A 79 6.65 11.39 17.89
C ALA A 79 5.28 12.09 18.00
N ARG A 80 4.27 11.65 17.23
CA ARG A 80 2.89 12.18 17.26
C ARG A 80 2.21 11.96 18.61
N ALA A 81 2.50 10.80 19.23
CA ALA A 81 1.91 10.40 20.51
C ALA A 81 2.62 10.99 21.72
N GLY A 82 3.82 11.58 21.55
CA GLY A 82 4.68 12.05 22.66
C GLY A 82 5.21 10.92 23.54
N LEU A 83 5.35 9.71 22.98
CA LEU A 83 5.81 8.53 23.70
C LEU A 83 7.34 8.38 23.58
N LYS A 84 7.97 8.01 24.70
CA LYS A 84 9.43 7.75 24.80
C LYS A 84 9.64 6.30 25.19
N CYS A 85 9.47 5.38 24.24
CA CYS A 85 9.73 3.96 24.42
C CYS A 85 10.44 3.39 23.20
N GLY A 86 10.97 2.19 23.30
CA GLY A 86 11.45 1.40 22.17
C GLY A 86 10.33 0.61 21.53
N VAL A 87 10.50 0.29 20.24
CA VAL A 87 9.59 -0.55 19.49
C VAL A 87 10.38 -1.61 18.75
N HIS A 88 10.15 -2.87 19.07
CA HIS A 88 10.67 -4.00 18.32
C HIS A 88 9.59 -4.55 17.39
N ILE A 89 9.90 -4.57 16.11
CA ILE A 89 8.98 -5.00 15.04
C ILE A 89 9.51 -6.28 14.43
N ARG A 90 8.71 -7.36 14.46
CA ARG A 90 9.02 -8.59 13.73
C ARG A 90 8.13 -8.68 12.51
N LEU A 91 8.75 -8.75 11.32
CA LEU A 91 8.09 -8.86 10.03
C LEU A 91 8.23 -10.28 9.49
N HIS A 92 7.15 -11.03 9.44
CA HIS A 92 7.11 -12.31 8.73
C HIS A 92 6.53 -12.10 7.35
N LYS A 93 7.42 -11.90 6.37
CA LYS A 93 7.10 -11.54 4.99
C LYS A 93 6.60 -12.73 4.17
N ARG A 94 5.40 -12.61 3.62
CA ARG A 94 4.79 -13.51 2.62
C ARG A 94 4.48 -12.77 1.32
N ILE A 95 4.17 -11.47 1.40
CA ILE A 95 3.93 -10.64 0.22
C ILE A 95 5.23 -10.54 -0.59
N PRO A 96 5.23 -10.90 -1.90
CA PRO A 96 6.40 -10.75 -2.76
C PRO A 96 6.93 -9.32 -2.76
N VAL A 97 8.24 -9.18 -2.59
CA VAL A 97 8.90 -7.86 -2.60
C VAL A 97 9.03 -7.36 -4.05
N CYS A 98 8.95 -6.05 -4.26
CA CYS A 98 9.01 -5.41 -5.59
C CYS A 98 7.93 -5.93 -6.58
N ALA A 99 6.76 -6.30 -6.08
CA ALA A 99 5.66 -6.84 -6.88
C ALA A 99 4.50 -5.86 -7.12
N GLY A 100 4.62 -4.59 -6.71
CA GLY A 100 3.51 -3.63 -6.79
C GLY A 100 2.35 -3.90 -5.81
N LEU A 101 2.50 -4.89 -4.92
CA LEU A 101 1.47 -5.36 -3.97
C LEU A 101 1.43 -4.56 -2.65
N GLY A 102 2.22 -3.51 -2.52
CA GLY A 102 2.20 -2.62 -1.37
C GLY A 102 2.76 -3.21 -0.07
N GLY A 103 3.54 -4.31 -0.10
CA GLY A 103 3.96 -5.04 1.10
C GLY A 103 4.66 -4.18 2.17
N GLY A 104 5.58 -3.29 1.78
CA GLY A 104 6.22 -2.37 2.73
C GLY A 104 5.24 -1.35 3.31
N SER A 105 4.34 -0.82 2.49
CA SER A 105 3.30 0.12 2.93
C SER A 105 2.30 -0.55 3.87
N SER A 106 1.99 -1.82 3.62
CA SER A 106 1.13 -2.62 4.49
C SER A 106 1.77 -2.89 5.84
N ASP A 107 3.09 -3.20 5.87
CA ASP A 107 3.86 -3.35 7.11
C ASP A 107 3.82 -2.07 7.94
N ALA A 108 4.08 -0.93 7.30
CA ALA A 108 4.01 0.38 7.97
C ALA A 108 2.62 0.66 8.55
N ALA A 109 1.57 0.40 7.77
CA ALA A 109 0.18 0.56 8.20
C ALA A 109 -0.17 -0.37 9.38
N ALA A 110 0.28 -1.62 9.35
CA ALA A 110 0.09 -2.58 10.45
C ALA A 110 0.76 -2.09 11.74
N VAL A 111 1.98 -1.53 11.67
CA VAL A 111 2.65 -0.91 12.81
C VAL A 111 1.85 0.26 13.37
N LEU A 112 1.33 1.16 12.50
CA LEU A 112 0.49 2.28 12.93
C LEU A 112 -0.77 1.79 13.66
N ARG A 113 -1.46 0.76 13.12
CA ARG A 113 -2.65 0.17 13.77
C ARG A 113 -2.30 -0.50 15.09
N ALA A 114 -1.22 -1.28 15.14
CA ALA A 114 -0.76 -1.96 16.36
C ALA A 114 -0.46 -0.95 17.47
N LEU A 115 0.32 0.08 17.18
CA LEU A 115 0.68 1.12 18.17
C LEU A 115 -0.55 1.92 18.62
N ASN A 116 -1.51 2.17 17.73
CA ASN A 116 -2.72 2.91 18.07
C ASN A 116 -3.62 2.14 19.08
N ARG A 117 -3.58 0.80 19.07
CA ARG A 117 -4.35 -0.01 20.04
C ARG A 117 -3.86 0.11 21.48
N TRP A 118 -2.59 0.50 21.69
CA TRP A 118 -2.05 0.68 23.03
C TRP A 118 -2.28 2.06 23.63
N LYS A 119 -2.91 2.97 22.88
CA LYS A 119 -3.23 4.30 23.40
C LYS A 119 -4.59 4.30 24.08
N ASP A 120 -4.67 4.98 25.24
CA ASP A 120 -5.93 5.24 25.94
C ASP A 120 -6.88 6.13 25.12
N TYR A 121 -6.30 7.00 24.27
CA TYR A 121 -7.02 7.82 23.29
C TYR A 121 -6.51 7.51 21.89
N PRO A 122 -7.08 6.52 21.22
CA PRO A 122 -6.64 6.12 19.88
C PRO A 122 -6.88 7.26 18.87
N LEU A 123 -5.94 7.38 17.95
CA LEU A 123 -6.09 8.27 16.79
C LEU A 123 -7.22 7.73 15.89
N SER A 124 -7.96 8.63 15.27
CA SER A 124 -8.93 8.22 14.24
C SER A 124 -8.22 7.60 13.04
N VAL A 125 -8.96 6.83 12.24
CA VAL A 125 -8.44 6.25 10.99
C VAL A 125 -7.88 7.34 10.07
N TYR A 126 -8.53 8.50 9.99
CA TYR A 126 -8.03 9.65 9.21
C TYR A 126 -6.69 10.16 9.71
N ALA A 127 -6.53 10.32 11.03
CA ALA A 127 -5.26 10.74 11.61
C ALA A 127 -4.14 9.71 11.38
N LEU A 128 -4.45 8.41 11.38
CA LEU A 128 -3.51 7.36 10.99
C LEU A 128 -3.15 7.43 9.51
N CYS A 129 -4.11 7.71 8.63
CA CYS A 129 -3.85 7.94 7.20
C CYS A 129 -2.94 9.15 6.97
N GLU A 130 -3.13 10.26 7.70
CA GLU A 130 -2.25 11.44 7.65
C GLU A 130 -0.81 11.10 8.08
N LEU A 131 -0.65 10.30 9.13
CA LEU A 131 0.67 9.79 9.53
C LEU A 131 1.26 8.87 8.44
N GLY A 132 0.44 8.00 7.87
CA GLY A 132 0.82 7.10 6.79
C GLY A 132 1.32 7.84 5.56
N ALA A 133 0.69 8.95 5.19
CA ALA A 133 1.07 9.77 4.03
C ALA A 133 2.48 10.39 4.16
N GLN A 134 3.00 10.56 5.38
CA GLN A 134 4.37 11.02 5.63
C GLN A 134 5.41 9.91 5.37
N ILE A 135 4.97 8.66 5.30
CA ILE A 135 5.83 7.47 5.13
C ILE A 135 5.86 7.04 3.68
N GLY A 136 4.68 6.98 3.03
CA GLY A 136 4.54 6.60 1.64
C GLY A 136 3.10 6.74 1.14
N SER A 137 2.94 6.91 -0.19
CA SER A 137 1.63 7.21 -0.81
C SER A 137 0.60 6.08 -0.64
N ASP A 138 1.03 4.82 -0.60
CA ASP A 138 0.12 3.67 -0.45
C ASP A 138 -0.22 3.37 1.02
N VAL A 139 0.52 3.94 2.00
CA VAL A 139 0.31 3.65 3.43
C VAL A 139 -1.08 4.04 3.91
N PRO A 140 -1.66 5.20 3.51
CA PRO A 140 -3.02 5.56 3.88
C PRO A 140 -4.05 4.50 3.45
N PHE A 141 -3.95 3.98 2.22
CA PHE A 141 -4.83 2.92 1.76
C PHE A 141 -4.66 1.64 2.61
N CYS A 142 -3.42 1.26 2.91
CA CYS A 142 -3.13 0.08 3.75
C CYS A 142 -3.60 0.25 5.21
N VAL A 143 -3.76 1.49 5.68
CA VAL A 143 -4.42 1.80 6.97
C VAL A 143 -5.93 1.61 6.88
N LEU A 144 -6.55 2.11 5.80
CA LEU A 144 -8.00 2.08 5.57
C LEU A 144 -8.50 0.68 5.26
N CYS A 145 -7.78 -0.06 4.41
CA CYS A 145 -8.13 -1.37 3.85
C CYS A 145 -9.48 -1.39 3.08
N GLY A 146 -9.85 -2.58 2.58
CA GLY A 146 -11.08 -2.77 1.80
C GLY A 146 -10.94 -2.28 0.37
N THR A 147 -11.95 -1.58 -0.14
CA THR A 147 -11.97 -1.00 -1.50
C THR A 147 -12.02 0.52 -1.40
N ALA A 148 -11.16 1.21 -2.16
CA ALA A 148 -11.15 2.68 -2.17
C ALA A 148 -10.77 3.25 -3.54
N LEU A 149 -11.35 4.41 -3.86
CA LEU A 149 -10.83 5.31 -4.88
C LEU A 149 -9.69 6.11 -4.25
N ALA A 150 -8.52 6.07 -4.88
CA ALA A 150 -7.35 6.83 -4.49
C ALA A 150 -7.03 7.85 -5.58
N GLU A 151 -6.90 9.11 -5.19
CA GLU A 151 -6.60 10.26 -6.07
C GLU A 151 -5.40 11.06 -5.53
N GLY A 152 -4.98 12.10 -6.26
CA GLY A 152 -3.76 12.83 -5.95
C GLY A 152 -2.54 11.97 -6.26
N ARG A 153 -1.60 11.83 -5.32
CA ARG A 153 -0.46 10.90 -5.44
C ARG A 153 -0.83 9.47 -4.97
N GLY A 154 -2.13 9.22 -4.64
CA GLY A 154 -2.66 8.01 -4.05
C GLY A 154 -3.11 8.16 -2.59
N GLU A 155 -2.91 9.34 -1.99
CA GLU A 155 -3.20 9.61 -0.57
C GLU A 155 -4.62 10.08 -0.30
N ARG A 156 -5.33 10.62 -1.30
CA ARG A 156 -6.72 11.08 -1.14
C ARG A 156 -7.67 9.93 -1.38
N LEU A 157 -8.20 9.39 -0.30
CA LEU A 157 -8.99 8.18 -0.32
C LEU A 157 -10.48 8.48 -0.16
N THR A 158 -11.28 7.84 -1.01
CA THR A 158 -12.73 7.74 -0.86
C THR A 158 -13.10 6.28 -0.78
N LYS A 159 -13.65 5.85 0.37
CA LYS A 159 -14.11 4.46 0.54
C LYS A 159 -15.19 4.13 -0.48
N LEU A 160 -15.07 2.97 -1.12
CA LEU A 160 -16.05 2.41 -2.05
C LEU A 160 -16.74 1.20 -1.39
N PRO A 161 -17.85 0.72 -1.95
CA PRO A 161 -18.42 -0.57 -1.56
C PRO A 161 -17.37 -1.67 -1.69
N ASP A 162 -17.39 -2.60 -0.75
CA ASP A 162 -16.48 -3.74 -0.80
C ASP A 162 -16.79 -4.61 -2.03
N THR A 163 -15.74 -5.22 -2.62
CA THR A 163 -15.93 -6.19 -3.69
C THR A 163 -16.75 -7.38 -3.19
N PRO A 164 -17.54 -8.04 -4.06
CA PRO A 164 -18.07 -9.36 -3.74
C PRO A 164 -16.91 -10.33 -3.45
N GLU A 165 -17.20 -11.41 -2.73
CA GLU A 165 -16.21 -12.46 -2.50
C GLU A 165 -15.68 -12.98 -3.85
N MET A 166 -14.36 -12.95 -4.02
CA MET A 166 -13.70 -13.36 -5.26
C MET A 166 -12.36 -14.03 -4.99
N PHE A 167 -12.02 -15.00 -5.81
CA PHE A 167 -10.69 -15.59 -5.83
C PHE A 167 -9.80 -14.81 -6.79
N THR A 168 -8.61 -14.44 -6.31
CA THR A 168 -7.63 -13.68 -7.10
C THR A 168 -6.38 -14.52 -7.28
N VAL A 169 -5.95 -14.72 -8.54
CA VAL A 169 -4.67 -15.33 -8.87
C VAL A 169 -3.66 -14.22 -9.14
N ILE A 170 -2.55 -14.25 -8.41
CA ILE A 170 -1.45 -13.28 -8.55
C ILE A 170 -0.28 -14.01 -9.20
N CYS A 171 0.13 -13.53 -10.39
CA CYS A 171 1.34 -13.99 -11.05
C CYS A 171 2.41 -12.88 -10.99
N LYS A 172 3.56 -13.18 -10.39
CA LYS A 172 4.72 -12.28 -10.33
C LYS A 172 5.88 -12.93 -11.06
N PRO A 173 6.15 -12.55 -12.33
CA PRO A 173 7.33 -12.98 -13.05
C PRO A 173 8.61 -12.47 -12.38
N ASP A 174 9.77 -13.03 -12.72
CA ASP A 174 11.05 -12.61 -12.17
C ASP A 174 11.59 -11.35 -12.87
N VAL A 175 10.75 -10.31 -12.84
CA VAL A 175 11.04 -8.97 -13.38
C VAL A 175 10.87 -7.94 -12.26
N CYS A 176 11.75 -6.96 -12.22
CA CYS A 176 11.65 -5.82 -11.32
C CYS A 176 11.60 -4.52 -12.12
N PHE A 177 10.65 -3.65 -11.79
CA PHE A 177 10.51 -2.34 -12.41
C PHE A 177 10.96 -1.23 -11.48
N SER A 178 11.66 -0.27 -12.04
CA SER A 178 11.89 1.01 -11.40
C SER A 178 10.65 1.89 -11.59
N THR A 179 9.94 2.21 -10.53
CA THR A 179 8.76 3.09 -10.58
C THR A 179 9.05 4.42 -11.26
N PRO A 180 10.15 5.14 -10.95
CA PRO A 180 10.49 6.37 -11.66
C PRO A 180 10.69 6.17 -13.18
N ALA A 181 11.31 5.05 -13.58
CA ALA A 181 11.53 4.76 -15.01
C ALA A 181 10.20 4.47 -15.74
N LEU A 182 9.24 3.83 -15.07
CA LEU A 182 7.90 3.61 -15.65
C LEU A 182 7.15 4.92 -15.84
N TYR A 183 7.20 5.84 -14.88
CA TYR A 183 6.59 7.17 -15.03
C TYR A 183 7.22 7.95 -16.17
N ALA A 184 8.56 7.98 -16.24
CA ALA A 184 9.26 8.69 -17.33
C ALA A 184 8.85 8.14 -18.71
N LYS A 185 8.74 6.80 -18.87
CA LYS A 185 8.24 6.22 -20.13
C LYS A 185 6.79 6.59 -20.41
N LEU A 186 5.95 6.66 -19.38
CA LEU A 186 4.54 6.99 -19.54
C LEU A 186 4.33 8.44 -20.00
N ASP A 187 5.19 9.36 -19.58
CA ASP A 187 5.15 10.77 -19.98
C ASP A 187 5.45 10.96 -21.48
N ASP A 188 6.20 10.03 -22.09
CA ASP A 188 6.63 10.11 -23.50
C ASP A 188 5.68 9.41 -24.48
N VAL A 189 4.63 8.71 -24.01
CA VAL A 189 3.76 7.93 -24.88
C VAL A 189 2.30 8.38 -24.85
N ALA A 190 1.65 8.31 -26.01
CA ALA A 190 0.20 8.46 -26.07
C ALA A 190 -0.47 7.15 -25.66
N LEU A 191 -1.25 7.19 -24.57
CA LEU A 191 -1.95 6.02 -24.08
C LEU A 191 -3.10 5.61 -25.00
N ALA A 192 -3.08 4.39 -25.50
CA ALA A 192 -4.12 3.82 -26.35
C ALA A 192 -5.40 3.48 -25.56
N LYS A 193 -5.26 3.11 -24.28
CA LYS A 193 -6.39 2.74 -23.42
C LYS A 193 -6.22 3.38 -22.04
N ARG A 194 -7.33 3.88 -21.51
CA ARG A 194 -7.41 4.37 -20.11
C ARG A 194 -8.51 3.66 -19.36
N PRO A 195 -8.39 3.48 -18.03
CA PRO A 195 -9.44 2.86 -17.24
C PRO A 195 -10.69 3.75 -17.19
N ASP A 196 -11.86 3.12 -17.29
CA ASP A 196 -13.14 3.78 -16.99
C ASP A 196 -13.46 3.63 -15.49
N THR A 197 -12.95 4.56 -14.68
CA THR A 197 -13.18 4.58 -13.24
C THR A 197 -14.66 4.68 -12.88
N ARG A 198 -15.49 5.33 -13.73
CA ARG A 198 -16.93 5.44 -13.48
C ARG A 198 -17.61 4.09 -13.67
N ALA A 199 -17.29 3.37 -14.74
CA ALA A 199 -17.81 2.02 -14.98
C ALA A 199 -17.35 1.05 -13.87
N MET A 200 -16.08 1.11 -13.46
CA MET A 200 -15.55 0.29 -12.35
C MET A 200 -16.33 0.54 -11.05
N ARG A 201 -16.59 1.80 -10.69
CA ARG A 201 -17.38 2.14 -9.49
C ARG A 201 -18.81 1.61 -9.59
N ALA A 202 -19.45 1.76 -10.75
CA ALA A 202 -20.81 1.23 -10.96
C ALA A 202 -20.87 -0.30 -10.87
N ALA A 203 -19.82 -0.99 -11.32
CA ALA A 203 -19.70 -2.45 -11.18
C ALA A 203 -19.54 -2.87 -9.71
N LEU A 204 -18.72 -2.14 -8.93
CA LEU A 204 -18.57 -2.35 -7.48
C LEU A 204 -19.89 -2.12 -6.73
N GLU A 205 -20.62 -1.04 -7.03
CA GLU A 205 -21.92 -0.73 -6.42
C GLU A 205 -22.96 -1.83 -6.66
N LYS A 206 -22.89 -2.51 -7.80
CA LYS A 206 -23.79 -3.62 -8.17
C LYS A 206 -23.29 -4.98 -7.68
N GLY A 207 -22.04 -5.08 -7.23
CA GLY A 207 -21.39 -6.36 -6.95
C GLY A 207 -21.22 -7.23 -8.22
N ASP A 208 -21.07 -6.62 -9.39
CA ASP A 208 -20.96 -7.29 -10.69
C ASP A 208 -19.51 -7.71 -10.94
N LEU A 209 -19.20 -8.96 -10.60
CA LEU A 209 -17.85 -9.51 -10.69
C LEU A 209 -17.32 -9.59 -12.13
N GLU A 210 -18.20 -9.88 -13.09
CA GLU A 210 -17.83 -9.94 -14.50
C GLU A 210 -17.46 -8.55 -15.03
N ALA A 211 -18.25 -7.53 -14.71
CA ALA A 211 -17.98 -6.14 -15.07
C ALA A 211 -16.72 -5.60 -14.36
N ILE A 212 -16.45 -5.99 -13.09
CA ILE A 212 -15.22 -5.65 -12.38
C ILE A 212 -14.02 -6.26 -13.13
N GLY A 213 -14.08 -7.56 -13.48
CA GLY A 213 -13.03 -8.24 -14.22
C GLY A 213 -12.77 -7.63 -15.60
N ALA A 214 -13.82 -7.31 -16.35
CA ALA A 214 -13.70 -6.67 -17.66
C ALA A 214 -13.15 -5.23 -17.58
N GLY A 215 -13.35 -4.56 -16.43
CA GLY A 215 -12.89 -3.20 -16.17
C GLY A 215 -11.43 -3.10 -15.68
N LEU A 216 -10.72 -4.21 -15.44
CA LEU A 216 -9.33 -4.17 -15.01
C LEU A 216 -8.47 -3.47 -16.06
N CYS A 217 -7.72 -2.48 -15.63
CA CYS A 217 -6.87 -1.70 -16.54
C CYS A 217 -5.82 -0.93 -15.73
N ASN A 218 -4.55 -1.10 -16.11
CA ASN A 218 -3.44 -0.36 -15.54
C ASN A 218 -2.65 0.29 -16.69
N VAL A 219 -2.56 1.61 -16.73
CA VAL A 219 -1.86 2.31 -17.82
C VAL A 219 -0.38 1.96 -17.91
N PHE A 220 0.26 1.52 -16.82
CA PHE A 220 1.65 1.06 -16.84
C PHE A 220 1.86 -0.20 -17.68
N GLU A 221 0.84 -1.02 -17.93
CA GLU A 221 0.93 -2.19 -18.80
C GLU A 221 1.36 -1.79 -20.22
N GLN A 222 0.94 -0.61 -20.70
CA GLN A 222 1.25 -0.12 -22.03
C GLN A 222 2.73 0.26 -22.23
N VAL A 223 3.48 0.47 -21.14
CA VAL A 223 4.92 0.78 -21.17
C VAL A 223 5.79 -0.32 -20.57
N ALA A 224 5.21 -1.24 -19.83
CA ALA A 224 5.93 -2.35 -19.22
C ALA A 224 5.96 -3.59 -20.11
N ILE A 225 4.79 -4.00 -20.67
CA ILE A 225 4.65 -5.21 -21.47
C ILE A 225 5.52 -5.21 -22.75
N PRO A 226 5.60 -4.10 -23.54
CA PRO A 226 6.41 -4.09 -24.76
C PRO A 226 7.87 -4.43 -24.57
N ASP A 227 8.42 -4.14 -23.38
CA ASP A 227 9.84 -4.39 -23.08
C ASP A 227 10.09 -5.73 -22.41
N HIS A 228 9.04 -6.46 -22.05
CA HIS A 228 9.10 -7.67 -21.22
C HIS A 228 8.11 -8.73 -21.72
N LEU A 229 8.58 -9.60 -22.61
CA LEU A 229 7.75 -10.65 -23.22
C LEU A 229 7.17 -11.65 -22.21
N GLU A 230 7.82 -11.79 -21.04
CA GLU A 230 7.39 -12.62 -19.93
C GLU A 230 6.12 -12.09 -19.21
N LEU A 231 5.64 -10.91 -19.59
CA LEU A 231 4.40 -10.31 -19.08
C LEU A 231 3.18 -10.57 -20.00
N ASN A 232 3.39 -11.18 -21.15
CA ASN A 232 2.33 -11.50 -22.12
C ASN A 232 1.64 -12.82 -21.81
#